data_0344f6a1ef6d98d866b9dbc0248f0d8c
#
_entry.id   0344f6a1ef6d98d866b9dbc0248f0d8c
#
_cell.length_a   1.000
_cell.length_b   1.000
_cell.length_c   1.000
_cell.angle_alpha   90.00
_cell.angle_beta   90.00
_cell.angle_gamma   90.00
#
_symmetry.space_group_name_H-M   'P 1'
#
loop_
_entity.id
_entity.type
_entity.pdbx_description
1 polymer ?
#
loop_
_entity_poly.entity_id
_entity_poly.type
_entity_poly.pdbx_seq_one_letter_code
_entity_poly.pdbx_strand_id
1 'polypeptide(L)'
;MKKVLAFFAEGTEEIECLMVVDILRRAGVSVELIAVAPENLVKGSHQITVLCDKNISELSENDFSAADLLFLPGGIPGVPHLEENKKLLEALQKQFQAGKDLAAICAAPGILGRLGFLKGQNFTSYPGFEEGISGVEGAKWSGKAVEVGQQIITGRGMGVALDFALALVERLEGAEKAAQLKKGVQHPECIV
;
A
#
# COMPACT_ATOMS: atom_id res chain seq x y z
N MET A 1 2.16 -19.11 4.55
CA MET A 1 2.98 -17.89 4.34
C MET A 1 2.07 -16.83 3.75
N LYS A 2 2.00 -15.66 4.34
CA LYS A 2 1.19 -14.54 3.87
C LYS A 2 1.70 -14.03 2.53
N LYS A 3 0.79 -13.62 1.64
CA LYS A 3 1.09 -13.11 0.29
C LYS A 3 0.59 -11.68 0.13
N VAL A 4 1.47 -10.81 -0.39
CA VAL A 4 1.16 -9.40 -0.69
C VAL A 4 1.46 -9.10 -2.16
N LEU A 5 0.58 -8.37 -2.83
CA LEU A 5 0.85 -7.76 -4.12
C LEU A 5 1.03 -6.25 -3.91
N ALA A 6 2.22 -5.74 -4.24
CA ALA A 6 2.55 -4.32 -4.20
C ALA A 6 2.58 -3.78 -5.65
N PHE A 7 1.84 -2.71 -5.94
CA PHE A 7 1.69 -2.21 -7.30
C PHE A 7 2.61 -1.00 -7.56
N PHE A 8 3.31 -1.02 -8.68
CA PHE A 8 4.26 0.02 -9.07
C PHE A 8 3.95 0.52 -10.49
N ALA A 9 3.42 1.72 -10.59
CA ALA A 9 3.16 2.40 -11.85
C ALA A 9 4.24 3.43 -12.16
N GLU A 10 4.31 3.92 -13.39
CA GLU A 10 5.19 5.04 -13.73
C GLU A 10 4.83 6.27 -12.87
N GLY A 11 5.83 6.88 -12.23
CA GLY A 11 5.65 7.99 -11.30
C GLY A 11 5.22 7.59 -9.88
N THR A 12 5.28 6.29 -9.52
CA THR A 12 5.16 5.85 -8.12
C THR A 12 6.30 6.43 -7.27
N GLU A 13 6.00 6.82 -6.03
CA GLU A 13 7.02 7.23 -5.08
C GLU A 13 7.82 6.00 -4.61
N GLU A 14 9.11 6.02 -4.88
CA GLU A 14 9.97 4.85 -4.76
C GLU A 14 10.16 4.40 -3.32
N ILE A 15 10.37 5.35 -2.40
CA ILE A 15 10.63 5.04 -0.99
C ILE A 15 9.38 4.45 -0.33
N GLU A 16 8.20 4.99 -0.63
CA GLU A 16 6.93 4.47 -0.09
C GLU A 16 6.70 3.02 -0.51
N CYS A 17 6.99 2.70 -1.77
CA CYS A 17 6.80 1.36 -2.29
C CYS A 17 7.89 0.40 -1.80
N LEU A 18 9.16 0.75 -2.02
CA LEU A 18 10.27 -0.16 -1.78
C LEU A 18 10.52 -0.38 -0.29
N MET A 19 10.26 0.60 0.57
CA MET A 19 10.31 0.44 2.03
C MET A 19 9.34 -0.65 2.48
N VAL A 20 8.10 -0.60 2.01
CA VAL A 20 7.09 -1.61 2.35
C VAL A 20 7.51 -3.00 1.84
N VAL A 21 7.96 -3.09 0.58
CA VAL A 21 8.41 -4.36 -0.02
C VAL A 21 9.58 -4.96 0.77
N ASP A 22 10.60 -4.16 1.08
CA ASP A 22 11.78 -4.62 1.83
C ASP A 22 11.41 -5.11 3.24
N ILE A 23 10.66 -4.31 3.99
CA ILE A 23 10.28 -4.64 5.37
C ILE A 23 9.39 -5.90 5.43
N LEU A 24 8.43 -6.04 4.52
CA LEU A 24 7.58 -7.23 4.46
C LEU A 24 8.38 -8.48 4.06
N ARG A 25 9.31 -8.37 3.11
CA ARG A 25 10.21 -9.48 2.75
C ARG A 25 11.12 -9.87 3.91
N ARG A 26 11.63 -8.93 4.70
CA ARG A 26 12.38 -9.20 5.95
C ARG A 26 11.51 -9.92 7.00
N ALA A 27 10.22 -9.66 7.01
CA ALA A 27 9.26 -10.37 7.89
C ALA A 27 9.04 -11.83 7.49
N GLY A 28 9.44 -12.23 6.28
CA GLY A 28 9.16 -13.55 5.71
C GLY A 28 7.83 -13.61 4.95
N VAL A 29 7.20 -12.45 4.68
CA VAL A 29 6.01 -12.35 3.85
C VAL A 29 6.39 -12.51 2.39
N SER A 30 5.61 -13.26 1.63
CA SER A 30 5.76 -13.37 0.17
C SER A 30 5.25 -12.11 -0.50
N VAL A 31 6.14 -11.23 -0.96
CA VAL A 31 5.77 -9.99 -1.63
C VAL A 31 6.18 -10.05 -3.09
N GLU A 32 5.22 -9.87 -3.99
CA GLU A 32 5.43 -9.67 -5.41
C GLU A 32 5.24 -8.18 -5.74
N LEU A 33 6.25 -7.56 -6.34
CA LEU A 33 6.19 -6.20 -6.88
C LEU A 33 5.64 -6.26 -8.30
N ILE A 34 4.49 -5.64 -8.53
CA ILE A 34 3.71 -5.76 -9.75
C ILE A 34 3.78 -4.46 -10.56
N ALA A 35 4.31 -4.53 -11.77
CA ALA A 35 4.30 -3.41 -12.71
C ALA A 35 2.89 -3.12 -13.20
N VAL A 36 2.44 -1.88 -13.04
CA VAL A 36 1.21 -1.33 -13.65
C VAL A 36 1.65 -0.38 -14.76
N ALA A 37 2.28 -0.93 -15.77
CA ALA A 37 2.91 -0.25 -16.88
C ALA A 37 2.99 -1.22 -18.09
N PRO A 38 3.36 -0.76 -19.30
CA PRO A 38 3.55 -1.66 -20.44
C PRO A 38 4.64 -2.71 -20.23
N GLU A 39 5.69 -2.38 -19.48
CA GLU A 39 6.86 -3.23 -19.22
C GLU A 39 7.09 -3.39 -17.71
N ASN A 40 7.94 -4.39 -17.33
CA ASN A 40 8.31 -4.62 -15.93
C ASN A 40 9.37 -3.65 -15.41
N LEU A 41 10.07 -2.95 -16.30
CA LEU A 41 11.04 -1.91 -15.96
C LEU A 41 10.32 -0.57 -15.88
N VAL A 42 10.03 -0.10 -14.68
CA VAL A 42 9.16 1.06 -14.43
C VAL A 42 9.93 2.18 -13.75
N LYS A 43 9.73 3.41 -14.23
CA LYS A 43 10.37 4.60 -13.66
C LYS A 43 9.47 5.25 -12.61
N GLY A 44 10.01 5.45 -11.42
CA GLY A 44 9.34 6.15 -10.32
C GLY A 44 9.33 7.67 -10.45
N SER A 45 8.74 8.33 -9.47
CA SER A 45 8.55 9.80 -9.45
C SER A 45 9.85 10.60 -9.42
N HIS A 46 10.91 10.02 -8.86
CA HIS A 46 12.25 10.64 -8.76
C HIS A 46 13.27 10.02 -9.73
N GLN A 47 12.79 9.47 -10.84
CA GLN A 47 13.61 8.95 -11.94
C GLN A 47 14.41 7.68 -11.59
N ILE A 48 14.13 7.02 -10.48
CA ILE A 48 14.70 5.73 -10.13
C ILE A 48 13.92 4.64 -10.88
N THR A 49 14.63 3.85 -11.66
CA THR A 49 14.01 2.76 -12.43
C THR A 49 14.04 1.47 -11.62
N VAL A 50 12.89 0.84 -11.50
CA VAL A 50 12.68 -0.39 -10.74
C VAL A 50 12.27 -1.51 -11.67
N LEU A 51 12.92 -2.66 -11.56
CA LEU A 51 12.48 -3.89 -12.21
C LEU A 51 11.48 -4.60 -11.29
N CYS A 52 10.23 -4.67 -11.71
CA CYS A 52 9.17 -5.38 -11.00
C CYS A 52 9.25 -6.90 -11.26
N ASP A 53 8.74 -7.68 -10.29
CA ASP A 53 8.77 -9.15 -10.36
C ASP A 53 7.85 -9.68 -11.48
N LYS A 54 6.69 -9.04 -11.70
CA LYS A 54 5.69 -9.40 -12.71
C LYS A 54 5.01 -8.16 -13.27
N ASN A 55 4.32 -8.34 -14.40
CA ASN A 55 3.39 -7.35 -14.94
C ASN A 55 1.95 -7.67 -14.50
N ILE A 56 1.13 -6.66 -14.30
CA ILE A 56 -0.28 -6.85 -13.93
C ILE A 56 -1.06 -7.61 -15.01
N SER A 57 -0.64 -7.52 -16.29
CA SER A 57 -1.24 -8.27 -17.40
C SER A 57 -1.09 -9.79 -17.23
N GLU A 58 -0.02 -10.24 -16.57
CA GLU A 58 0.31 -11.64 -16.33
C GLU A 58 -0.49 -12.27 -15.19
N LEU A 59 -1.05 -11.43 -14.28
CA LEU A 59 -1.79 -11.93 -13.14
C LEU A 59 -3.15 -12.50 -13.55
N SER A 60 -3.46 -13.68 -13.04
CA SER A 60 -4.78 -14.29 -13.11
C SER A 60 -5.68 -13.85 -11.94
N GLU A 61 -6.97 -14.15 -11.99
CA GLU A 61 -7.87 -13.95 -10.84
C GLU A 61 -7.41 -14.74 -9.60
N ASN A 62 -6.82 -15.92 -9.81
CA ASN A 62 -6.29 -16.73 -8.71
C ASN A 62 -5.10 -16.05 -8.03
N ASP A 63 -4.26 -15.33 -8.76
CA ASP A 63 -3.13 -14.58 -8.17
C ASP A 63 -3.63 -13.50 -7.22
N PHE A 64 -4.65 -12.74 -7.63
CA PHE A 64 -5.27 -11.73 -6.78
C PHE A 64 -5.99 -12.38 -5.58
N SER A 65 -6.79 -13.40 -5.83
CA SER A 65 -7.56 -14.07 -4.77
C SER A 65 -6.68 -14.82 -3.77
N ALA A 66 -5.47 -15.19 -4.12
CA ALA A 66 -4.49 -15.78 -3.21
C ALA A 66 -3.78 -14.73 -2.32
N ALA A 67 -3.83 -13.45 -2.65
CA ALA A 67 -3.21 -12.40 -1.86
C ALA A 67 -4.00 -12.17 -0.54
N ASP A 68 -3.28 -12.03 0.56
CA ASP A 68 -3.84 -11.60 1.84
C ASP A 68 -4.02 -10.09 1.89
N LEU A 69 -3.14 -9.32 1.21
CA LEU A 69 -3.14 -7.86 1.17
C LEU A 69 -2.76 -7.34 -0.21
N LEU A 70 -3.46 -6.29 -0.68
CA LEU A 70 -3.09 -5.50 -1.84
C LEU A 70 -2.59 -4.12 -1.38
N PHE A 71 -1.41 -3.71 -1.84
CA PHE A 71 -0.77 -2.46 -1.42
C PHE A 71 -0.63 -1.46 -2.56
N LEU A 72 -1.11 -0.24 -2.32
CA LEU A 72 -1.06 0.91 -3.21
C LEU A 72 -0.08 1.97 -2.66
N PRO A 73 1.09 2.16 -3.26
CA PRO A 73 1.99 3.26 -2.94
C PRO A 73 1.48 4.59 -3.49
N GLY A 74 2.03 5.68 -2.99
CA GLY A 74 1.74 7.01 -3.50
C GLY A 74 2.60 7.42 -4.69
N GLY A 75 2.76 8.73 -4.84
CA GLY A 75 3.46 9.36 -5.95
C GLY A 75 2.53 9.88 -7.04
N ILE A 76 2.94 11.01 -7.64
CA ILE A 76 2.25 11.62 -8.78
C ILE A 76 3.24 11.67 -9.95
N PRO A 77 2.90 11.14 -11.12
CA PRO A 77 1.58 10.66 -11.57
C PRO A 77 1.27 9.17 -11.28
N GLY A 78 2.02 8.48 -10.42
CA GLY A 78 1.82 7.05 -10.15
C GLY A 78 0.39 6.70 -9.71
N VAL A 79 -0.19 7.45 -8.77
CA VAL A 79 -1.57 7.21 -8.28
C VAL A 79 -2.61 7.34 -9.40
N PRO A 80 -2.63 8.38 -10.25
CA PRO A 80 -3.47 8.40 -11.45
C PRO A 80 -3.33 7.15 -12.33
N HIS A 81 -2.11 6.71 -12.63
CA HIS A 81 -1.90 5.52 -13.46
C HIS A 81 -2.43 4.23 -12.79
N LEU A 82 -2.31 4.10 -11.47
CA LEU A 82 -2.93 2.99 -10.75
C LEU A 82 -4.45 3.05 -10.87
N GLU A 83 -5.04 4.23 -10.74
CA GLU A 83 -6.50 4.44 -10.77
C GLU A 83 -7.10 4.22 -12.16
N GLU A 84 -6.36 4.46 -13.23
CA GLU A 84 -6.80 4.22 -14.60
C GLU A 84 -6.81 2.72 -14.97
N ASN A 85 -6.13 1.87 -14.19
CA ASN A 85 -6.02 0.45 -14.48
C ASN A 85 -7.26 -0.32 -14.02
N LYS A 86 -8.16 -0.66 -14.95
CA LYS A 86 -9.41 -1.36 -14.67
C LYS A 86 -9.22 -2.69 -13.96
N LYS A 87 -8.20 -3.48 -14.36
CA LYS A 87 -7.92 -4.79 -13.75
C LYS A 87 -7.54 -4.65 -12.28
N LEU A 88 -6.75 -3.61 -11.94
CA LEU A 88 -6.44 -3.29 -10.55
C LEU A 88 -7.68 -2.88 -9.77
N LEU A 89 -8.52 -1.97 -10.31
CA LEU A 89 -9.74 -1.53 -9.62
C LEU A 89 -10.70 -2.68 -9.35
N GLU A 90 -10.89 -3.59 -10.32
CA GLU A 90 -11.71 -4.80 -10.15
C GLU A 90 -11.12 -5.71 -9.05
N ALA A 91 -9.79 -5.87 -9.01
CA ALA A 91 -9.12 -6.66 -7.97
C ALA A 91 -9.30 -6.04 -6.58
N LEU A 92 -9.18 -4.71 -6.45
CA LEU A 92 -9.44 -4.00 -5.19
C LEU A 92 -10.87 -4.19 -4.69
N GLN A 93 -11.86 -4.12 -5.60
CA GLN A 93 -13.27 -4.35 -5.25
C GLN A 93 -13.50 -5.79 -4.76
N LYS A 94 -12.97 -6.79 -5.48
CA LYS A 94 -13.09 -8.20 -5.09
C LYS A 94 -12.39 -8.47 -3.75
N GLN A 95 -11.21 -7.90 -3.54
CA GLN A 95 -10.44 -8.00 -2.29
C GLN A 95 -11.24 -7.45 -1.10
N PHE A 96 -11.80 -6.24 -1.26
CA PHE A 96 -12.62 -5.59 -0.24
C PHE A 96 -13.88 -6.39 0.08
N GLN A 97 -14.61 -6.86 -0.93
CA GLN A 97 -15.82 -7.68 -0.77
C GLN A 97 -15.51 -9.02 -0.08
N ALA A 98 -14.33 -9.58 -0.31
CA ALA A 98 -13.88 -10.81 0.33
C ALA A 98 -13.43 -10.63 1.80
N GLY A 99 -13.49 -9.41 2.36
CA GLY A 99 -13.05 -9.11 3.72
C GLY A 99 -11.54 -9.17 3.91
N LYS A 100 -10.76 -9.06 2.82
CA LYS A 100 -9.29 -9.11 2.84
C LYS A 100 -8.69 -7.72 2.91
N ASP A 101 -7.45 -7.65 3.40
CA ASP A 101 -6.78 -6.39 3.70
C ASP A 101 -6.39 -5.60 2.44
N LEU A 102 -6.53 -4.27 2.56
CA LEU A 102 -6.03 -3.27 1.62
C LEU A 102 -5.12 -2.28 2.36
N ALA A 103 -4.07 -1.85 1.70
CA ALA A 103 -3.16 -0.85 2.26
C ALA A 103 -2.88 0.24 1.22
N ALA A 104 -2.81 1.51 1.66
CA ALA A 104 -2.51 2.64 0.79
C ALA A 104 -1.78 3.74 1.56
N ILE A 105 -0.84 4.43 0.91
CA ILE A 105 -0.05 5.49 1.53
C ILE A 105 -0.06 6.77 0.69
N CYS A 106 0.12 7.92 1.33
CA CYS A 106 0.30 9.22 0.69
C CYS A 106 -0.96 9.68 -0.08
N ALA A 107 -0.90 9.77 -1.40
CA ALA A 107 -2.03 10.12 -2.25
C ALA A 107 -2.96 8.91 -2.55
N ALA A 108 -2.47 7.68 -2.42
CA ALA A 108 -3.18 6.47 -2.81
C ALA A 108 -4.45 6.15 -2.00
N PRO A 109 -4.62 6.54 -0.72
CA PRO A 109 -5.89 6.41 -0.02
C PRO A 109 -7.07 7.05 -0.75
N GLY A 110 -6.81 8.04 -1.62
CA GLY A 110 -7.80 8.62 -2.52
C GLY A 110 -8.50 7.61 -3.42
N ILE A 111 -7.78 6.60 -3.93
CA ILE A 111 -8.36 5.52 -4.74
C ILE A 111 -9.40 4.74 -3.91
N LEU A 112 -9.03 4.35 -2.68
CA LEU A 112 -9.93 3.61 -1.78
C LEU A 112 -11.14 4.44 -1.38
N GLY A 113 -10.96 5.76 -1.20
CA GLY A 113 -12.05 6.71 -0.93
C GLY A 113 -13.04 6.79 -2.09
N ARG A 114 -12.58 6.98 -3.32
CA ARG A 114 -13.42 7.04 -4.52
C ARG A 114 -14.14 5.73 -4.82
N LEU A 115 -13.59 4.59 -4.42
CA LEU A 115 -14.26 3.29 -4.45
C LEU A 115 -15.28 3.10 -3.31
N GLY A 116 -15.41 4.06 -2.38
CA GLY A 116 -16.35 4.02 -1.27
C GLY A 116 -15.91 3.16 -0.08
N PHE A 117 -14.70 2.63 -0.09
CA PHE A 117 -14.22 1.69 0.94
C PHE A 117 -13.92 2.36 2.29
N LEU A 118 -13.72 3.67 2.30
CA LEU A 118 -13.45 4.45 3.52
C LEU A 118 -14.72 4.96 4.23
N LYS A 119 -15.91 4.57 3.75
CA LYS A 119 -17.17 4.96 4.39
C LYS A 119 -17.20 4.57 5.87
N GLY A 120 -17.43 5.57 6.74
CA GLY A 120 -17.52 5.38 8.19
C GLY A 120 -16.20 5.06 8.89
N GLN A 121 -15.06 5.14 8.18
CA GLN A 121 -13.75 4.79 8.74
C GLN A 121 -12.86 6.01 8.96
N ASN A 122 -11.95 5.90 9.95
CA ASN A 122 -10.82 6.80 10.03
C ASN A 122 -9.77 6.40 8.98
N PHE A 123 -9.11 7.38 8.40
CA PHE A 123 -8.01 7.18 7.46
C PHE A 123 -6.98 8.29 7.61
N THR A 124 -5.80 8.11 7.03
CA THR A 124 -4.81 9.16 6.83
C THR A 124 -4.35 9.15 5.38
N SER A 125 -3.87 10.29 4.91
CA SER A 125 -3.31 10.51 3.58
C SER A 125 -2.31 11.65 3.64
N TYR A 126 -1.60 11.90 2.56
CA TYR A 126 -0.80 13.11 2.43
C TYR A 126 -1.72 14.34 2.54
N PRO A 127 -1.33 15.39 3.32
CA PRO A 127 -2.13 16.60 3.49
C PRO A 127 -2.55 17.21 2.15
N GLY A 128 -3.83 17.53 2.00
CA GLY A 128 -4.44 18.03 0.77
C GLY A 128 -5.04 16.95 -0.14
N PHE A 129 -4.71 15.67 0.05
CA PHE A 129 -5.32 14.58 -0.71
C PHE A 129 -6.58 13.99 -0.05
N GLU A 130 -6.86 14.36 1.20
CA GLU A 130 -8.12 14.04 1.89
C GLU A 130 -9.34 14.71 1.27
N GLU A 131 -9.19 15.84 0.60
CA GLU A 131 -10.28 16.56 -0.05
C GLU A 131 -10.97 15.72 -1.12
N GLY A 132 -10.22 14.88 -1.85
CA GLY A 132 -10.76 13.94 -2.82
C GLY A 132 -11.58 12.80 -2.21
N ILE A 133 -11.52 12.63 -0.87
CA ILE A 133 -12.24 11.61 -0.10
C ILE A 133 -13.40 12.22 0.70
N SER A 134 -13.46 13.53 0.83
CA SER A 134 -14.43 14.27 1.65
C SER A 134 -15.91 14.06 1.28
N GLY A 135 -16.19 13.48 0.10
CA GLY A 135 -17.54 13.07 -0.30
C GLY A 135 -17.98 11.68 0.20
N VAL A 136 -17.08 10.91 0.82
CA VAL A 136 -17.38 9.59 1.35
C VAL A 136 -18.01 9.73 2.74
N GLU A 137 -19.28 9.37 2.85
CA GLU A 137 -20.08 9.53 4.07
C GLU A 137 -19.40 8.91 5.30
N GLY A 138 -19.13 9.75 6.31
CA GLY A 138 -18.54 9.34 7.59
C GLY A 138 -17.03 9.01 7.55
N ALA A 139 -16.36 9.18 6.43
CA ALA A 139 -14.89 9.10 6.37
C ALA A 139 -14.26 10.25 7.16
N LYS A 140 -13.27 9.96 8.02
CA LYS A 140 -12.62 10.95 8.86
C LYS A 140 -11.11 10.90 8.66
N TRP A 141 -10.57 11.98 8.11
CA TRP A 141 -9.12 12.15 8.04
C TRP A 141 -8.54 12.42 9.43
N SER A 142 -7.58 11.60 9.86
CA SER A 142 -6.99 11.67 11.20
C SER A 142 -5.69 12.47 11.24
N GLY A 143 -4.99 12.60 10.12
CA GLY A 143 -3.67 13.22 10.04
C GLY A 143 -2.55 12.46 10.77
N LYS A 144 -2.83 11.27 11.33
CA LYS A 144 -1.83 10.43 11.98
C LYS A 144 -0.78 9.92 10.99
N ALA A 145 0.33 9.45 11.50
CA ALA A 145 1.36 8.78 10.70
C ALA A 145 0.79 7.55 9.97
N VAL A 146 0.09 6.70 10.74
CA VAL A 146 -0.59 5.48 10.26
C VAL A 146 -1.97 5.41 10.90
N GLU A 147 -2.96 4.98 10.13
CA GLU A 147 -4.30 4.66 10.61
C GLU A 147 -4.59 3.19 10.28
N VAL A 148 -4.88 2.41 11.31
CA VAL A 148 -5.15 0.97 11.19
C VAL A 148 -6.63 0.73 11.41
N GLY A 149 -7.36 0.48 10.33
CA GLY A 149 -8.77 0.12 10.36
C GLY A 149 -9.00 -1.39 10.43
N GLN A 150 -10.26 -1.78 10.33
CA GLN A 150 -10.64 -3.21 10.38
C GLN A 150 -10.04 -3.99 9.20
N GLN A 151 -10.07 -3.43 8.01
CA GLN A 151 -9.66 -4.05 6.75
C GLN A 151 -8.70 -3.15 5.95
N ILE A 152 -8.65 -1.87 6.25
CA ILE A 152 -7.86 -0.89 5.51
C ILE A 152 -6.83 -0.26 6.42
N ILE A 153 -5.58 -0.22 5.94
CA ILE A 153 -4.48 0.43 6.63
C ILE A 153 -3.97 1.56 5.73
N THR A 154 -3.91 2.77 6.26
CA THR A 154 -3.44 3.93 5.51
C THR A 154 -2.23 4.57 6.17
N GLY A 155 -1.31 5.10 5.35
CA GLY A 155 -0.12 5.85 5.76
C GLY A 155 -0.14 7.27 5.23
N ARG A 156 0.45 8.21 5.99
CA ARG A 156 0.42 9.63 5.63
C ARG A 156 1.33 10.00 4.46
N GLY A 157 2.49 9.36 4.34
CA GLY A 157 3.44 9.67 3.26
C GLY A 157 4.84 9.13 3.54
N MET A 158 5.78 9.48 2.67
CA MET A 158 7.13 8.92 2.63
C MET A 158 7.86 8.98 3.98
N GLY A 159 7.77 10.08 4.72
CA GLY A 159 8.44 10.23 6.01
C GLY A 159 8.00 9.26 7.11
N VAL A 160 6.91 8.52 6.91
CA VAL A 160 6.39 7.50 7.85
C VAL A 160 6.28 6.12 7.19
N ALA A 161 6.93 5.92 6.05
CA ALA A 161 6.85 4.66 5.29
C ALA A 161 7.33 3.45 6.09
N LEU A 162 8.33 3.63 6.96
CA LEU A 162 8.82 2.57 7.85
C LEU A 162 7.78 2.19 8.91
N ASP A 163 7.17 3.17 9.57
CA ASP A 163 6.10 2.91 10.56
C ASP A 163 4.89 2.24 9.92
N PHE A 164 4.52 2.69 8.71
CA PHE A 164 3.46 2.08 7.93
C PHE A 164 3.79 0.63 7.56
N ALA A 165 5.00 0.34 7.09
CA ALA A 165 5.45 -1.01 6.77
C ALA A 165 5.45 -1.93 8.01
N LEU A 166 5.88 -1.42 9.18
CA LEU A 166 5.85 -2.17 10.44
C LEU A 166 4.41 -2.45 10.89
N ALA A 167 3.46 -1.54 10.68
CA ALA A 167 2.04 -1.78 10.95
C ALA A 167 1.46 -2.89 10.04
N LEU A 168 1.90 -2.97 8.77
CA LEU A 168 1.54 -4.07 7.88
C LEU A 168 2.15 -5.40 8.34
N VAL A 169 3.39 -5.39 8.85
CA VAL A 169 3.99 -6.60 9.45
C VAL A 169 3.18 -7.06 10.67
N GLU A 170 2.79 -6.13 11.55
CA GLU A 170 1.96 -6.45 12.71
C GLU A 170 0.62 -7.07 12.30
N ARG A 171 -0.02 -6.54 11.26
CA ARG A 171 -1.27 -7.06 10.71
C ARG A 171 -1.13 -8.48 10.17
N LEU A 172 -0.05 -8.78 9.47
CA LEU A 172 0.12 -10.03 8.75
C LEU A 172 0.79 -11.13 9.58
N GLU A 173 1.76 -10.78 10.43
CA GLU A 173 2.65 -11.69 11.14
C GLU A 173 2.64 -11.51 12.67
N GLY A 174 1.90 -10.51 13.17
CA GLY A 174 1.73 -10.23 14.59
C GLY A 174 2.75 -9.27 15.20
N ALA A 175 2.41 -8.76 16.39
CA ALA A 175 3.14 -7.70 17.08
C ALA A 175 4.59 -8.08 17.45
N GLU A 176 4.83 -9.34 17.79
CA GLU A 176 6.17 -9.81 18.16
C GLU A 176 7.14 -9.70 16.97
N LYS A 177 6.69 -10.11 15.78
CA LYS A 177 7.47 -10.01 14.55
C LYS A 177 7.76 -8.56 14.17
N ALA A 178 6.76 -7.69 14.27
CA ALA A 178 6.94 -6.25 14.04
C ALA A 178 7.95 -5.64 15.02
N ALA A 179 7.86 -5.95 16.32
CA ALA A 179 8.78 -5.48 17.33
C ALA A 179 10.23 -5.98 17.10
N GLN A 180 10.39 -7.25 16.70
CA GLN A 180 11.69 -7.80 16.34
C GLN A 180 12.32 -7.07 15.15
N LEU A 181 11.54 -6.83 14.09
CA LEU A 181 12.01 -6.09 12.91
C LEU A 181 12.33 -4.64 13.24
N LYS A 182 11.49 -3.96 14.04
CA LYS A 182 11.71 -2.59 14.49
C LYS A 182 13.09 -2.43 15.11
N LYS A 183 13.51 -3.39 15.95
CA LYS A 183 14.88 -3.43 16.51
C LYS A 183 15.91 -3.73 15.43
N GLY A 184 15.67 -4.71 14.57
CA GLY A 184 16.61 -5.14 13.55
C GLY A 184 16.97 -4.06 12.53
N VAL A 185 16.02 -3.18 12.20
CA VAL A 185 16.23 -2.05 11.28
C VAL A 185 16.69 -0.78 11.99
N GLN A 186 16.98 -0.84 13.30
CA GLN A 186 17.45 0.31 14.12
C GLN A 186 16.48 1.50 14.07
N HIS A 187 15.19 1.23 14.25
CA HIS A 187 14.19 2.29 14.30
C HIS A 187 14.51 3.30 15.41
N PRO A 188 14.34 4.63 15.20
CA PRO A 188 14.72 5.67 16.18
C PRO A 188 14.11 5.51 17.57
N GLU A 189 12.92 4.91 17.68
CA GLU A 189 12.27 4.63 18.95
C GLU A 189 12.80 3.38 19.67
N CYS A 190 13.71 2.62 19.05
CA CYS A 190 14.37 1.51 19.72
C CYS A 190 15.60 2.04 20.47
N ILE A 191 15.50 2.09 21.80
CA ILE A 191 16.65 2.35 22.64
C ILE A 191 17.55 1.12 22.58
N VAL A 192 18.81 1.32 22.19
CA VAL A 192 19.87 0.31 22.17
C VAL A 192 20.37 0.07 23.59
#